data_95dcc0bc10f33a9af1bb964b0f637a9a
#
_entry.id   95dcc0bc10f33a9af1bb964b0f637a9a
#
_cell.length_a   1.000
_cell.length_b   1.000
_cell.length_c   1.000
_cell.angle_alpha   90.00
_cell.angle_beta   90.00
_cell.angle_gamma   90.00
#
_symmetry.space_group_name_H-M   'P 1'
#
loop_
_entity.id
_entity.type
_entity.pdbx_description
1 polymer ?
#
loop_
_entity_poly.entity_id
_entity_poly.type
_entity_poly.pdbx_seq_one_letter_code
_entity_poly.pdbx_strand_id
1 'polypeptide(L)' 'MTWLFILSGAVAVGLLVYLIAALINPENFS' A
#
# COMPACT_ATOMS: atom_id res chain seq x y z
N MET A 1 -12.39 -15.92 -10.62
CA MET A 1 -12.50 -14.54 -11.06
C MET A 1 -12.32 -13.52 -9.98
N THR A 2 -12.87 -13.79 -8.82
CA THR A 2 -12.73 -12.88 -7.69
C THR A 2 -11.34 -12.91 -7.09
N TRP A 3 -10.60 -13.99 -7.32
CA TRP A 3 -9.26 -14.12 -6.75
C TRP A 3 -8.34 -12.99 -7.23
N LEU A 4 -8.33 -12.75 -8.54
CA LEU A 4 -7.50 -11.68 -9.10
C LEU A 4 -7.95 -10.32 -8.59
N PHE A 5 -9.23 -10.15 -8.40
CA PHE A 5 -9.75 -8.90 -7.88
C PHE A 5 -9.24 -8.65 -6.46
N ILE A 6 -9.25 -9.68 -5.63
CA ILE A 6 -8.78 -9.57 -4.26
C ILE A 6 -7.29 -9.28 -4.22
N LEU A 7 -6.51 -9.95 -5.05
CA LEU A 7 -5.07 -9.70 -5.10
C LEU A 7 -4.76 -8.28 -5.52
N SER A 8 -5.46 -7.80 -6.53
CA SER A 8 -5.24 -6.43 -7.01
C SER A 8 -5.59 -5.43 -5.93
N GLY A 9 -6.69 -5.64 -5.22
CA GLY A 9 -7.09 -4.76 -4.15
C GLY A 9 -6.09 -4.76 -3.02
N ALA A 10 -5.57 -5.92 -2.65
CA ALA A 10 -4.60 -6.02 -1.58
C ALA A 10 -3.32 -5.28 -1.93
N VAL A 11 -2.85 -5.43 -3.17
CA VAL A 11 -1.65 -4.74 -3.61
C VAL A 11 -1.88 -3.24 -3.64
N ALA A 12 -3.03 -2.82 -4.13
CA ALA A 12 -3.35 -1.39 -4.21
C ALA A 12 -3.38 -0.76 -2.83
N VAL A 13 -4.04 -1.43 -1.88
CA VAL A 13 -4.12 -0.92 -0.51
C VAL A 13 -2.74 -0.89 0.13
N GLY A 14 -1.96 -1.92 -0.09
CA GLY A 14 -0.60 -1.98 0.45
C GLY A 14 0.26 -0.83 -0.04
N LEU A 15 0.21 -0.57 -1.34
CA LEU A 15 0.97 0.53 -1.91
C LEU A 15 0.48 1.88 -1.41
N LEU A 16 -0.83 2.02 -1.26
CA LEU A 16 -1.40 3.25 -0.76
C LEU A 16 -0.94 3.53 0.67
N VAL A 17 -0.99 2.51 1.52
CA VAL A 17 -0.55 2.65 2.91
C VAL A 17 0.93 2.99 2.95
N TYR A 18 1.72 2.39 2.08
CA TYR A 18 3.13 2.66 2.02
C TYR A 18 3.41 4.13 1.69
N LEU A 19 2.67 4.66 0.72
CA LEU A 19 2.84 6.06 0.33
C LEU A 19 2.42 6.99 1.45
N ILE A 20 1.33 6.68 2.14
CA ILE A 20 0.86 7.49 3.24
C ILE A 20 1.89 7.50 4.37
N ALA A 21 2.43 6.34 4.70
CA ALA A 21 3.44 6.25 5.75
C ALA A 21 4.68 7.05 5.40
N ALA A 22 5.07 7.02 4.14
CA ALA A 22 6.25 7.76 3.70
C ALA A 22 6.04 9.26 3.80
N LEU A 23 4.80 9.71 3.63
CA LEU A 23 4.49 11.13 3.74
C LEU A 23 4.42 11.58 5.19
N ILE A 24 3.89 10.71 6.06
CA ILE A 24 3.73 11.05 7.46
C ILE A 24 5.07 11.00 8.19
N ASN A 25 5.86 9.96 7.94
CA ASN A 25 7.13 9.77 8.65
C ASN A 25 8.25 9.44 7.66
N PRO A 26 8.66 10.42 6.86
CA PRO A 26 9.74 10.17 5.90
C PRO A 26 11.06 9.87 6.58
N GLU A 27 11.29 10.43 7.75
CA GLU A 27 12.53 10.22 8.48
C GLU A 27 12.63 8.83 9.08
N ASN A 28 11.51 8.32 9.50
CA ASN A 28 11.49 7.00 10.11
C ASN A 28 11.86 5.91 9.12
N PHE A 29 11.81 6.22 7.85
CA PHE A 29 12.03 5.28 6.78
C PHE A 29 13.47 5.24 6.32
N SER A 30 14.18 6.30 6.45
CA SER A 30 15.59 6.35 6.06
C SER A 30 16.49 6.18 7.30
#